data_3ecbd7ebb85c5517f6acbb9eb06a4242
#
_entry.id   3ecbd7ebb85c5517f6acbb9eb06a4242
#
_cell.length_a   1.000
_cell.length_b   1.000
_cell.length_c   1.000
_cell.angle_alpha   90.00
_cell.angle_beta   90.00
_cell.angle_gamma   90.00
#
_symmetry.space_group_name_H-M   'P 1'
#
loop_
_entity.id
_entity.type
_entity.pdbx_description
1 polymer ?
#
loop_
_entity_poly.entity_id
_entity_poly.type
_entity_poly.pdbx_seq_one_letter_code
_entity_poly.pdbx_strand_id
1 'polypeptide(L)'
;MNFPLCVRRVLVSLGRVSLAASLCCGACQPQKIILTPGEKDLVVLNGCVISACNYLAVLETQHSLEPNFWAKILLVRYQNHPAGHAYCVWETQGTIYGYDRNAGSFPIPVYTREPKLIAGVLAQGLSKSLNERLTVAQAEFIEPQQANLYRF
;
A
#
# COMPACT_ATOMS: atom_id res chain seq x y z
N MET A 1 -7.90 59.52 -32.49
CA MET A 1 -7.59 58.42 -33.41
C MET A 1 -8.46 57.22 -33.00
N ASN A 2 -9.53 56.99 -33.77
CA ASN A 2 -10.57 55.99 -33.48
C ASN A 2 -10.23 54.64 -34.12
N PHE A 3 -10.22 53.58 -33.35
CA PHE A 3 -10.19 52.23 -33.88
C PHE A 3 -11.60 51.64 -33.89
N PRO A 4 -12.08 51.07 -34.99
CA PRO A 4 -13.36 50.38 -35.01
C PRO A 4 -13.21 48.93 -34.59
N LEU A 5 -14.06 48.48 -33.67
CA LEU A 5 -14.32 47.12 -33.29
C LEU A 5 -14.95 46.33 -34.44
N CYS A 6 -14.28 45.33 -34.94
CA CYS A 6 -14.83 44.38 -35.87
C CYS A 6 -15.29 43.14 -35.09
N VAL A 7 -16.58 43.08 -34.75
CA VAL A 7 -17.21 41.91 -34.16
C VAL A 7 -17.58 40.95 -35.26
N ARG A 8 -16.79 39.90 -35.43
CA ARG A 8 -17.16 38.76 -36.29
C ARG A 8 -17.88 37.70 -35.44
N ARG A 9 -19.20 37.65 -35.58
CA ARG A 9 -20.01 36.56 -35.05
C ARG A 9 -19.66 35.29 -35.87
N VAL A 10 -19.04 34.30 -35.22
CA VAL A 10 -18.97 32.94 -35.73
C VAL A 10 -20.10 32.15 -35.09
N LEU A 11 -21.10 31.82 -35.90
CA LEU A 11 -22.11 30.83 -35.58
C LEU A 11 -21.45 29.46 -35.58
N VAL A 12 -21.20 28.89 -34.40
CA VAL A 12 -20.79 27.50 -34.27
C VAL A 12 -22.04 26.67 -34.03
N SER A 13 -22.37 25.88 -35.06
CA SER A 13 -23.37 24.83 -35.06
C SER A 13 -23.15 23.88 -33.89
N LEU A 14 -24.17 23.77 -33.03
CA LEU A 14 -24.25 22.77 -31.96
C LEU A 14 -24.46 21.35 -32.57
N GLY A 15 -23.38 20.69 -32.91
CA GLY A 15 -23.41 19.27 -33.13
C GLY A 15 -23.48 18.56 -31.78
N ARG A 16 -24.63 17.94 -31.50
CA ARG A 16 -24.80 17.03 -30.34
C ARG A 16 -23.91 15.80 -30.55
N VAL A 17 -22.72 15.82 -29.99
CA VAL A 17 -21.93 14.62 -29.77
C VAL A 17 -22.38 14.02 -28.44
N SER A 18 -23.28 13.03 -28.52
CA SER A 18 -23.57 12.14 -27.38
C SER A 18 -22.32 11.32 -27.09
N LEU A 19 -21.47 11.80 -26.22
CA LEU A 19 -20.45 10.98 -25.59
C LEU A 19 -21.15 10.09 -24.56
N ALA A 20 -21.52 8.88 -24.99
CA ALA A 20 -21.81 7.79 -24.07
C ALA A 20 -20.49 7.43 -23.37
N ALA A 21 -20.15 8.16 -22.31
CA ALA A 21 -19.11 7.75 -21.37
C ALA A 21 -19.63 6.49 -20.67
N SER A 22 -19.33 5.34 -21.26
CA SER A 22 -19.47 4.04 -20.60
C SER A 22 -18.46 4.04 -19.44
N LEU A 23 -18.90 4.57 -18.30
CA LEU A 23 -18.25 4.38 -17.02
C LEU A 23 -18.30 2.89 -16.68
N CYS A 24 -17.35 2.13 -17.22
CA CYS A 24 -16.98 0.85 -16.65
C CYS A 24 -16.32 1.14 -15.27
N CYS A 25 -17.12 1.65 -14.33
CA CYS A 25 -16.90 1.41 -12.94
C CYS A 25 -17.11 -0.10 -12.73
N GLY A 26 -16.11 -0.89 -13.13
CA GLY A 26 -15.94 -2.20 -12.56
C GLY A 26 -15.79 -1.99 -11.07
N ALA A 27 -16.94 -1.95 -10.38
CA ALA A 27 -16.96 -2.08 -8.93
C ALA A 27 -16.14 -3.31 -8.64
N CYS A 28 -14.97 -3.11 -8.07
CA CYS A 28 -14.20 -4.16 -7.43
C CYS A 28 -15.09 -4.62 -6.26
N GLN A 29 -16.11 -5.43 -6.59
CA GLN A 29 -16.88 -6.10 -5.55
C GLN A 29 -15.87 -6.97 -4.81
N PRO A 30 -15.77 -6.82 -3.48
CA PRO A 30 -14.98 -7.75 -2.71
C PRO A 30 -15.55 -9.14 -3.03
N GLN A 31 -14.77 -9.95 -3.73
CA GLN A 31 -15.13 -11.34 -3.97
C GLN A 31 -15.40 -11.95 -2.61
N LYS A 32 -16.65 -12.33 -2.38
CA LYS A 32 -17.04 -13.06 -1.18
C LYS A 32 -16.42 -14.46 -1.30
N ILE A 33 -15.18 -14.57 -0.84
CA ILE A 33 -14.45 -15.83 -0.83
C ILE A 33 -15.18 -16.70 0.17
N ILE A 34 -15.85 -17.75 -0.31
CA ILE A 34 -16.45 -18.79 0.53
C ILE A 34 -15.26 -19.62 1.04
N LEU A 35 -14.86 -19.34 2.28
CA LEU A 35 -13.75 -20.04 2.92
C LEU A 35 -14.23 -21.42 3.37
N THR A 36 -13.53 -22.46 2.94
CA THR A 36 -13.65 -23.80 3.50
C THR A 36 -13.14 -23.82 4.95
N PRO A 37 -13.74 -24.64 5.86
CA PRO A 37 -13.24 -24.76 7.22
C PRO A 37 -11.76 -25.19 7.22
N GLY A 38 -10.86 -24.35 7.71
CA GLY A 38 -9.41 -24.51 7.69
C GLY A 38 -8.66 -23.49 6.85
N GLU A 39 -9.32 -22.77 5.94
CA GLU A 39 -8.71 -21.75 5.05
C GLU A 39 -8.72 -20.32 5.63
N LYS A 40 -9.36 -20.13 6.78
CA LYS A 40 -9.57 -18.79 7.38
C LYS A 40 -8.26 -18.06 7.67
N ASP A 41 -7.22 -18.80 8.04
CA ASP A 41 -5.95 -18.20 8.44
C ASP A 41 -5.11 -17.76 7.23
N LEU A 42 -5.23 -18.45 6.10
CA LEU A 42 -4.51 -18.15 4.86
C LEU A 42 -4.99 -16.83 4.20
N VAL A 43 -6.26 -16.53 4.28
CA VAL A 43 -6.83 -15.32 3.62
C VAL A 43 -6.43 -14.04 4.33
N VAL A 44 -6.30 -14.05 5.65
CA VAL A 44 -5.86 -12.89 6.42
C VAL A 44 -4.38 -12.61 6.16
N LEU A 45 -3.55 -13.62 6.07
CA LEU A 45 -2.10 -13.54 5.83
C LEU A 45 -1.78 -13.00 4.44
N ASN A 46 -2.41 -13.52 3.41
CA ASN A 46 -2.25 -13.00 2.04
C ASN A 46 -2.74 -11.55 1.90
N GLY A 47 -3.72 -11.14 2.69
CA GLY A 47 -4.27 -9.79 2.65
C GLY A 47 -3.27 -8.69 3.04
N CYS A 48 -2.42 -8.89 4.05
CA CYS A 48 -1.41 -7.90 4.43
C CYS A 48 -0.28 -7.81 3.41
N VAL A 49 0.14 -8.93 2.83
CA VAL A 49 1.18 -8.95 1.78
C VAL A 49 0.68 -8.25 0.52
N ILE A 50 -0.52 -8.58 0.04
CA ILE A 50 -1.12 -7.94 -1.14
C ILE A 50 -1.27 -6.43 -0.91
N SER A 51 -1.73 -6.04 0.27
CA SER A 51 -1.90 -4.63 0.61
C SER A 51 -0.56 -3.87 0.65
N ALA A 52 0.48 -4.48 1.22
CA ALA A 52 1.82 -3.91 1.24
C ALA A 52 2.41 -3.78 -0.17
N CYS A 53 2.24 -4.80 -1.04
CA CYS A 53 2.67 -4.75 -2.44
C CYS A 53 1.96 -3.64 -3.23
N ASN A 54 0.65 -3.52 -3.07
CA ASN A 54 -0.13 -2.48 -3.75
C ASN A 54 0.30 -1.08 -3.30
N TYR A 55 0.54 -0.89 -2.02
CA TYR A 55 0.99 0.38 -1.48
C TYR A 55 2.41 0.72 -1.95
N LEU A 56 3.32 -0.26 -2.01
CA LEU A 56 4.65 -0.08 -2.57
C LEU A 56 4.59 0.39 -4.03
N ALA A 57 3.76 -0.23 -4.87
CA ALA A 57 3.59 0.17 -6.26
C ALA A 57 3.09 1.62 -6.41
N VAL A 58 2.20 2.06 -5.52
CA VAL A 58 1.75 3.46 -5.46
C VAL A 58 2.92 4.40 -5.13
N LEU A 59 3.71 4.07 -4.10
CA LEU A 59 4.87 4.87 -3.71
C LEU A 59 5.92 4.94 -4.82
N GLU A 60 6.25 3.82 -5.46
CA GLU A 60 7.19 3.77 -6.58
C GLU A 60 6.73 4.64 -7.76
N THR A 61 5.43 4.67 -8.01
CA THR A 61 4.85 5.54 -9.05
C THR A 61 4.95 7.01 -8.66
N GLN A 62 4.63 7.36 -7.42
CA GLN A 62 4.68 8.74 -6.92
C GLN A 62 6.11 9.30 -6.87
N HIS A 63 7.09 8.46 -6.56
CA HIS A 63 8.49 8.83 -6.39
C HIS A 63 9.38 8.36 -7.56
N SER A 64 8.77 8.09 -8.73
CA SER A 64 9.48 7.56 -9.91
C SER A 64 10.61 8.43 -10.43
N LEU A 65 10.60 9.73 -10.12
CA LEU A 65 11.65 10.68 -10.48
C LEU A 65 12.70 10.88 -9.39
N GLU A 66 12.57 10.22 -8.25
CA GLU A 66 13.50 10.33 -7.13
C GLU A 66 14.50 9.15 -7.15
N PRO A 67 15.74 9.33 -7.65
CA PRO A 67 16.66 8.21 -7.91
C PRO A 67 17.09 7.45 -6.65
N ASN A 68 16.96 8.07 -5.48
CA ASN A 68 17.36 7.48 -4.20
C ASN A 68 16.17 7.16 -3.28
N PHE A 69 14.96 7.17 -3.83
CA PHE A 69 13.78 6.78 -3.04
C PHE A 69 13.91 5.33 -2.59
N TRP A 70 13.74 5.13 -1.28
CA TRP A 70 13.83 3.81 -0.68
C TRP A 70 12.47 3.40 -0.12
N ALA A 71 11.94 2.30 -0.65
CA ALA A 71 10.75 1.64 -0.15
C ALA A 71 10.90 0.13 -0.30
N LYS A 72 10.38 -0.65 0.65
CA LYS A 72 10.48 -2.12 0.68
C LYS A 72 9.24 -2.74 1.33
N ILE A 73 9.00 -4.01 1.05
CA ILE A 73 8.08 -4.82 1.82
C ILE A 73 8.86 -5.47 2.95
N LEU A 74 8.44 -5.20 4.18
CA LEU A 74 8.98 -5.84 5.37
C LEU A 74 8.07 -6.99 5.79
N LEU A 75 8.64 -8.19 5.81
CA LEU A 75 7.99 -9.39 6.27
C LEU A 75 8.45 -9.70 7.69
N VAL A 76 7.51 -9.91 8.61
CA VAL A 76 7.79 -10.18 10.02
C VAL A 76 7.14 -11.49 10.43
N ARG A 77 7.91 -12.38 11.05
CA ARG A 77 7.41 -13.58 11.72
C ARG A 77 7.57 -13.45 13.23
N TYR A 78 6.61 -13.96 13.97
CA TYR A 78 6.61 -13.94 15.43
C TYR A 78 6.87 -15.34 15.99
N GLN A 79 7.56 -15.41 17.14
CA GLN A 79 7.87 -16.68 17.80
C GLN A 79 6.63 -17.34 18.41
N ASN A 80 5.78 -16.50 18.98
CA ASN A 80 4.64 -16.90 19.82
C ASN A 80 3.30 -16.70 19.12
N HIS A 81 3.31 -16.40 17.81
CA HIS A 81 2.09 -16.24 17.04
C HIS A 81 2.23 -16.95 15.69
N PRO A 82 1.27 -17.81 15.28
CA PRO A 82 1.39 -18.58 14.06
C PRO A 82 1.37 -17.73 12.78
N ALA A 83 0.75 -16.57 12.85
CA ALA A 83 0.67 -15.66 11.72
C ALA A 83 1.84 -14.67 11.72
N GLY A 84 2.44 -14.47 10.55
CA GLY A 84 3.32 -13.35 10.28
C GLY A 84 2.53 -12.10 9.89
N HIS A 85 3.26 -11.02 9.61
CA HIS A 85 2.67 -9.78 9.10
C HIS A 85 3.56 -9.14 8.04
N ALA A 86 2.96 -8.37 7.14
CA ALA A 86 3.68 -7.64 6.11
C ALA A 86 3.33 -6.15 6.18
N TYR A 87 4.36 -5.33 6.09
CA TYR A 87 4.27 -3.88 6.04
C TYR A 87 4.93 -3.37 4.77
N CYS A 88 4.43 -2.28 4.20
CA CYS A 88 5.23 -1.47 3.30
C CYS A 88 5.98 -0.44 4.14
N VAL A 89 7.30 -0.34 3.99
CA VAL A 89 8.14 0.62 4.70
C VAL A 89 8.91 1.48 3.70
N TRP A 90 9.04 2.77 3.99
CA TRP A 90 9.79 3.70 3.14
C TRP A 90 10.42 4.80 3.97
N GLU A 91 11.35 5.51 3.36
CA GLU A 91 12.00 6.66 3.98
C GLU A 91 11.73 7.91 3.15
N THR A 92 11.34 8.97 3.84
CA THR A 92 11.27 10.31 3.25
C THR A 92 11.74 11.33 4.28
N GLN A 93 12.58 12.27 3.82
CA GLN A 93 13.16 13.34 4.66
C GLN A 93 13.82 12.83 5.95
N GLY A 94 14.50 11.66 5.88
CA GLY A 94 15.20 11.05 7.01
C GLY A 94 14.28 10.38 8.05
N THR A 95 12.98 10.30 7.78
CA THR A 95 12.01 9.60 8.62
C THR A 95 11.56 8.32 7.96
N ILE A 96 11.57 7.22 8.70
CA ILE A 96 11.05 5.94 8.24
C ILE A 96 9.55 5.87 8.57
N TYR A 97 8.78 5.50 7.57
CA TYR A 97 7.34 5.30 7.66
C TYR A 97 6.99 3.83 7.43
N GLY A 98 5.87 3.42 7.97
CA GLY A 98 5.25 2.15 7.71
C GLY A 98 3.81 2.32 7.24
N TYR A 99 3.37 1.39 6.43
CA TYR A 99 1.97 1.23 6.08
C TYR A 99 1.50 -0.16 6.49
N ASP A 100 0.41 -0.19 7.20
CA ASP A 100 -0.34 -1.38 7.58
C ASP A 100 -1.75 -1.29 7.02
N ARG A 101 -2.29 -2.41 6.56
CA ARG A 101 -3.64 -2.47 5.98
C ARG A 101 -4.72 -1.90 6.90
N ASN A 102 -4.60 -2.12 8.21
CA ASN A 102 -5.62 -1.75 9.18
C ASN A 102 -5.34 -0.40 9.84
N ALA A 103 -4.06 -0.04 9.97
CA ALA A 103 -3.63 1.19 10.65
C ALA A 103 -3.37 2.36 9.69
N GLY A 104 -3.26 2.10 8.37
CA GLY A 104 -2.85 3.10 7.40
C GLY A 104 -1.35 3.41 7.48
N SER A 105 -0.96 4.62 7.13
CA SER A 105 0.43 5.09 7.14
C SER A 105 0.77 5.80 8.45
N PHE A 106 1.96 5.50 9.01
CA PHE A 106 2.42 6.08 10.26
C PHE A 106 3.96 6.17 10.29
N PRO A 107 4.54 7.14 11.04
CA PRO A 107 5.98 7.19 11.25
C PRO A 107 6.43 6.08 12.20
N ILE A 108 7.62 5.52 11.91
CA ILE A 108 8.27 4.52 12.77
C ILE A 108 9.47 5.23 13.45
N PRO A 109 9.55 5.26 14.78
CA PRO A 109 10.60 5.95 15.50
C PRO A 109 11.91 5.16 15.50
N VAL A 110 12.50 4.97 14.32
CA VAL A 110 13.81 4.35 14.10
C VAL A 110 14.61 5.20 13.11
N TYR A 111 15.94 5.13 13.22
CA TYR A 111 16.89 5.88 12.38
C TYR A 111 17.74 4.94 11.52
N THR A 112 17.26 3.74 11.27
CA THR A 112 17.99 2.72 10.52
C THR A 112 17.05 1.92 9.64
N ARG A 113 17.55 1.48 8.50
CA ARG A 113 16.85 0.58 7.58
C ARG A 113 17.02 -0.90 7.94
N GLU A 114 17.46 -1.22 9.15
CA GLU A 114 17.63 -2.61 9.58
C GLU A 114 16.26 -3.27 9.82
N PRO A 115 15.92 -4.37 9.12
CA PRO A 115 14.59 -4.96 9.19
C PRO A 115 14.20 -5.43 10.60
N LYS A 116 15.16 -5.98 11.38
CA LYS A 116 14.88 -6.44 12.75
C LYS A 116 14.54 -5.32 13.71
N LEU A 117 15.21 -4.17 13.59
CA LEU A 117 14.93 -3.02 14.45
C LEU A 117 13.58 -2.39 14.10
N ILE A 118 13.28 -2.24 12.81
CA ILE A 118 11.97 -1.78 12.35
C ILE A 118 10.89 -2.73 12.86
N ALA A 119 11.05 -4.04 12.64
CA ALA A 119 10.09 -5.05 13.08
C ALA A 119 9.87 -5.06 14.59
N GLY A 120 10.92 -4.82 15.38
CA GLY A 120 10.82 -4.72 16.84
C GLY A 120 9.88 -3.62 17.31
N VAL A 121 9.97 -2.43 16.69
CA VAL A 121 9.06 -1.31 17.00
C VAL A 121 7.64 -1.61 16.53
N LEU A 122 7.48 -2.18 15.34
CA LEU A 122 6.17 -2.57 14.80
C LEU A 122 5.50 -3.65 15.67
N ALA A 123 6.27 -4.65 16.13
CA ALA A 123 5.78 -5.68 17.03
C ALA A 123 5.29 -5.11 18.36
N GLN A 124 5.94 -4.09 18.91
CA GLN A 124 5.46 -3.41 20.12
C GLN A 124 4.12 -2.70 19.90
N GLY A 125 3.95 -2.02 18.75
CA GLY A 125 2.70 -1.39 18.36
C GLY A 125 1.57 -2.42 18.21
N LEU A 126 1.84 -3.49 17.48
CA LEU A 126 0.86 -4.55 17.24
C LEU A 126 0.52 -5.32 18.54
N SER A 127 1.50 -5.54 19.41
CA SER A 127 1.31 -6.16 20.73
C SER A 127 0.28 -5.40 21.57
N LYS A 128 0.31 -4.08 21.56
CA LYS A 128 -0.65 -3.23 22.26
C LYS A 128 -2.06 -3.37 21.66
N SER A 129 -2.15 -3.43 20.34
CA SER A 129 -3.44 -3.54 19.64
C SER A 129 -4.11 -4.89 19.85
N LEU A 130 -3.29 -5.97 19.93
CA LEU A 130 -3.79 -7.33 20.15
C LEU A 130 -3.91 -7.71 21.62
N ASN A 131 -3.41 -6.87 22.53
CA ASN A 131 -3.25 -7.19 23.96
C ASN A 131 -2.45 -8.50 24.18
N GLU A 132 -1.48 -8.75 23.31
CA GLU A 132 -0.63 -9.94 23.30
C GLU A 132 0.84 -9.53 23.10
N ARG A 133 1.76 -10.12 23.85
CA ARG A 133 3.20 -9.83 23.68
C ARG A 133 3.74 -10.59 22.46
N LEU A 134 4.04 -9.87 21.40
CA LEU A 134 4.66 -10.42 20.19
C LEU A 134 6.18 -10.30 20.28
N THR A 135 6.89 -11.38 19.96
CA THR A 135 8.35 -11.44 19.88
C THR A 135 8.74 -11.74 18.43
N VAL A 136 9.58 -10.90 17.85
CA VAL A 136 10.06 -11.09 16.47
C VAL A 136 10.98 -12.30 16.39
N ALA A 137 10.60 -13.27 15.58
CA ALA A 137 11.44 -14.43 15.23
C ALA A 137 12.33 -14.11 14.03
N GLN A 138 11.73 -13.54 12.98
CA GLN A 138 12.39 -13.22 11.71
C GLN A 138 11.82 -11.93 11.16
N ALA A 139 12.69 -11.11 10.58
CA ALA A 139 12.30 -9.93 9.83
C ALA A 139 13.23 -9.77 8.64
N GLU A 140 12.67 -9.59 7.46
CA GLU A 140 13.41 -9.45 6.22
C GLU A 140 12.67 -8.55 5.23
N PHE A 141 13.42 -7.91 4.35
CA PHE A 141 12.84 -7.24 3.19
C PHE A 141 12.68 -8.23 2.07
N ILE A 142 11.53 -8.17 1.40
CA ILE A 142 11.23 -9.00 0.25
C ILE A 142 10.86 -8.13 -0.95
N GLU A 143 11.10 -8.65 -2.14
CA GLU A 143 10.60 -8.06 -3.37
C GLU A 143 9.18 -8.55 -3.66
N PRO A 144 8.32 -7.75 -4.34
CA PRO A 144 6.94 -8.12 -4.64
C PRO A 144 6.81 -9.50 -5.33
N GLN A 145 7.76 -9.84 -6.20
CA GLN A 145 7.78 -11.13 -6.91
C GLN A 145 7.99 -12.32 -5.98
N GLN A 146 8.65 -12.11 -4.86
CA GLN A 146 8.90 -13.12 -3.84
C GLN A 146 7.72 -13.32 -2.90
N ALA A 147 6.79 -12.36 -2.85
CA ALA A 147 5.64 -12.39 -1.95
C ALA A 147 4.80 -13.66 -2.08
N ASN A 148 4.71 -14.23 -3.28
CA ASN A 148 3.98 -15.47 -3.55
C ASN A 148 4.68 -16.74 -3.02
N LEU A 149 5.96 -16.65 -2.64
CA LEU A 149 6.73 -17.77 -2.13
C LEU A 149 6.57 -17.96 -0.62
N TYR A 150 6.11 -16.92 0.07
CA TYR A 150 5.94 -16.94 1.51
C TYR A 150 4.54 -17.43 1.86
N ARG A 151 4.48 -18.69 2.30
CA ARG A 151 3.31 -19.25 2.99
C ARG A 151 3.57 -19.13 4.50
N PHE A 152 2.67 -18.47 5.18
CA PHE A 152 2.69 -18.34 6.64
C PHE A 152 1.82 -19.44 7.25
#